data_3cb33ed7c05070610e9be390ae23fb7f
#
_entry.id   3cb33ed7c05070610e9be390ae23fb7f
#
_cell.length_a   1.000
_cell.length_b   1.000
_cell.length_c   1.000
_cell.angle_alpha   90.00
_cell.angle_beta   90.00
_cell.angle_gamma   90.00
#
_symmetry.space_group_name_H-M   'P 1'
#
loop_
_entity.id
_entity.type
_entity.pdbx_description
1 polymer ?
#
loop_
_entity_poly.entity_id
_entity_poly.type
_entity_poly.pdbx_seq_one_letter_code
_entity_poly.pdbx_strand_id
1 'polypeptide(L)'
;SSVECPHGFYKQRLTALASNPKHAAIILSYSGKASFVKPILKVLHQKKVPVVYVGKAGGNLYPQYVAGALTISSRENLRDRISQFSSHIAMQYMMDVVFGCIYNMDREKNIEYLKECNQNGCKQGDQSGNHSPSVCCKRDKQGHKKQDK
;
A
#
# COMPACT_ATOMS: atom_id res chain seq x y z
N SER A 1 9.59 -7.70 2.42
CA SER A 1 8.23 -7.14 2.60
C SER A 1 7.56 -6.97 1.25
N SER A 2 6.28 -7.28 1.15
CA SER A 2 5.48 -7.09 -0.06
C SER A 2 4.41 -6.02 0.20
N VAL A 3 4.08 -5.25 -0.83
CA VAL A 3 2.99 -4.29 -0.80
C VAL A 3 1.88 -4.79 -1.73
N GLU A 4 0.65 -4.86 -1.20
CA GLU A 4 -0.54 -5.19 -1.97
C GLU A 4 -1.42 -3.95 -2.09
N CYS A 5 -1.90 -3.67 -3.31
CA CYS A 5 -2.83 -2.58 -3.59
C CYS A 5 -4.13 -3.16 -4.18
N PRO A 6 -5.06 -3.64 -3.35
CA PRO A 6 -6.28 -4.27 -3.83
C PRO A 6 -7.24 -3.23 -4.43
N HIS A 7 -7.73 -3.50 -5.64
CA HIS A 7 -8.70 -2.68 -6.32
C HIS A 7 -10.13 -3.21 -6.13
N GLY A 8 -11.06 -2.30 -5.87
CA GLY A 8 -12.47 -2.61 -5.65
C GLY A 8 -12.78 -3.14 -4.25
N PHE A 9 -13.98 -2.82 -3.77
CA PHE A 9 -14.41 -3.09 -2.40
C PHE A 9 -14.30 -4.56 -1.98
N TYR A 10 -14.64 -5.48 -2.87
CA TYR A 10 -14.58 -6.91 -2.58
C TYR A 10 -13.16 -7.39 -2.30
N LYS A 11 -12.20 -7.04 -3.18
CA LYS A 11 -10.79 -7.40 -2.99
C LYS A 11 -10.19 -6.72 -1.75
N GLN A 12 -10.50 -5.44 -1.52
CA GLN A 12 -10.07 -4.71 -0.33
C GLN A 12 -10.55 -5.40 0.96
N ARG A 13 -11.80 -5.86 0.98
CA ARG A 13 -12.35 -6.59 2.12
C ARG A 13 -11.70 -7.96 2.32
N LEU A 14 -11.47 -8.72 1.24
CA LEU A 14 -10.77 -10.01 1.32
C LEU A 14 -9.35 -9.84 1.85
N THR A 15 -8.58 -8.87 1.34
CA THR A 15 -7.23 -8.57 1.82
C THR A 15 -7.24 -8.18 3.30
N ALA A 16 -8.20 -7.34 3.73
CA ALA A 16 -8.34 -6.98 5.13
C ALA A 16 -8.66 -8.20 6.02
N LEU A 17 -9.51 -9.13 5.55
CA LEU A 17 -9.84 -10.36 6.27
C LEU A 17 -8.65 -11.33 6.36
N ALA A 18 -7.81 -11.39 5.33
CA ALA A 18 -6.59 -12.20 5.28
C ALA A 18 -5.43 -11.59 6.07
N SER A 19 -5.52 -10.31 6.45
CA SER A 19 -4.48 -9.61 7.19
C SER A 19 -4.35 -10.13 8.63
N ASN A 20 -3.17 -9.92 9.21
CA ASN A 20 -2.82 -10.32 10.57
C ASN A 20 -1.96 -9.21 11.24
N PRO A 21 -1.66 -9.28 12.55
CA PRO A 21 -0.94 -8.22 13.27
C PRO A 21 0.49 -7.92 12.78
N LYS A 22 1.07 -8.76 11.92
CA LYS A 22 2.39 -8.52 11.30
C LYS A 22 2.30 -7.61 10.07
N HIS A 23 1.09 -7.33 9.60
CA HIS A 23 0.84 -6.40 8.50
C HIS A 23 0.57 -5.00 9.04
N ALA A 24 0.76 -4.01 8.18
CA ALA A 24 0.27 -2.64 8.37
C ALA A 24 -0.59 -2.26 7.17
N ALA A 25 -1.59 -1.43 7.38
CA ALA A 25 -2.48 -0.98 6.32
C ALA A 25 -2.43 0.54 6.19
N ILE A 26 -2.48 1.03 4.95
CA ILE A 26 -2.64 2.44 4.64
C ILE A 26 -3.97 2.62 3.92
N ILE A 27 -4.84 3.48 4.44
CA ILE A 27 -6.12 3.82 3.83
C ILE A 27 -6.04 5.22 3.24
N LEU A 28 -6.20 5.31 1.92
CA LEU A 28 -6.22 6.55 1.17
C LEU A 28 -7.69 6.95 0.93
N SER A 29 -8.15 8.03 1.56
CA SER A 29 -9.50 8.55 1.34
C SER A 29 -9.55 10.03 1.67
N TYR A 30 -9.73 10.89 0.65
CA TYR A 30 -9.68 12.34 0.84
C TYR A 30 -10.64 12.83 1.92
N SER A 31 -11.90 12.46 1.86
CA SER A 31 -12.93 12.93 2.80
C SER A 31 -13.29 11.93 3.91
N GLY A 32 -12.80 10.70 3.85
CA GLY A 32 -13.20 9.62 4.76
C GLY A 32 -14.63 9.12 4.61
N LYS A 33 -15.41 9.71 3.70
CA LYS A 33 -16.84 9.40 3.51
C LYS A 33 -17.11 8.25 2.56
N ALA A 34 -16.08 7.68 1.93
CA ALA A 34 -16.24 6.55 1.04
C ALA A 34 -16.82 5.34 1.79
N SER A 35 -17.79 4.66 1.20
CA SER A 35 -18.56 3.58 1.81
C SER A 35 -17.71 2.40 2.30
N PHE A 36 -16.56 2.20 1.68
CA PHE A 36 -15.62 1.12 2.04
C PHE A 36 -14.80 1.42 3.31
N VAL A 37 -14.58 2.68 3.67
CA VAL A 37 -13.65 3.08 4.74
C VAL A 37 -14.04 2.45 6.08
N LYS A 38 -15.28 2.69 6.53
CA LYS A 38 -15.76 2.19 7.83
C LYS A 38 -15.74 0.66 7.95
N PRO A 39 -16.27 -0.12 6.98
CA PRO A 39 -16.25 -1.58 7.05
C PRO A 39 -14.84 -2.16 7.10
N ILE A 40 -13.92 -1.62 6.29
CA ILE A 40 -12.53 -2.11 6.23
C ILE A 40 -11.79 -1.78 7.51
N LEU A 41 -11.93 -0.55 8.03
CA LEU A 41 -11.33 -0.15 9.32
C LEU A 41 -11.77 -1.07 10.47
N LYS A 42 -13.07 -1.43 10.53
CA LYS A 42 -13.57 -2.36 11.55
C LYS A 42 -12.90 -3.73 11.45
N VAL A 43 -12.77 -4.28 10.24
CA VAL A 43 -12.13 -5.58 10.02
C VAL A 43 -10.66 -5.54 10.43
N LEU A 44 -9.91 -4.52 9.99
CA LEU A 44 -8.49 -4.36 10.33
C LEU A 44 -8.29 -4.19 11.84
N HIS A 45 -9.16 -3.44 12.50
CA HIS A 45 -9.12 -3.26 13.96
C HIS A 45 -9.35 -4.59 14.70
N GLN A 46 -10.36 -5.40 14.29
CA GLN A 46 -10.60 -6.73 14.85
C GLN A 46 -9.40 -7.67 14.64
N LYS A 47 -8.67 -7.53 13.53
CA LYS A 47 -7.47 -8.29 13.22
C LYS A 47 -6.20 -7.73 13.88
N LYS A 48 -6.32 -6.64 14.67
CA LYS A 48 -5.20 -5.94 15.32
C LYS A 48 -4.13 -5.47 14.33
N VAL A 49 -4.53 -5.11 13.12
CA VAL A 49 -3.65 -4.55 12.10
C VAL A 49 -3.56 -3.04 12.31
N PRO A 50 -2.36 -2.47 12.52
CA PRO A 50 -2.19 -1.03 12.62
C PRO A 50 -2.54 -0.35 11.29
N VAL A 51 -3.31 0.73 11.35
CA VAL A 51 -3.78 1.45 10.18
C VAL A 51 -3.30 2.89 10.21
N VAL A 52 -2.74 3.36 9.10
CA VAL A 52 -2.47 4.77 8.85
C VAL A 52 -3.51 5.31 7.86
N TYR A 53 -4.17 6.37 8.23
CA TYR A 53 -5.13 7.06 7.37
C TYR A 53 -4.45 8.22 6.65
N VAL A 54 -4.69 8.38 5.34
CA VAL A 54 -4.21 9.51 4.55
C VAL A 54 -5.41 10.21 3.90
N GLY A 55 -5.60 11.49 4.21
CA GLY A 55 -6.71 12.27 3.68
C GLY A 55 -6.63 13.74 4.08
N LYS A 56 -7.68 14.51 3.78
CA LYS A 56 -7.71 15.93 4.18
C LYS A 56 -7.82 16.10 5.69
N ALA A 57 -7.46 17.27 6.20
CA ALA A 57 -7.73 17.64 7.59
C ALA A 57 -9.22 17.43 7.93
N GLY A 58 -9.51 16.76 9.05
CA GLY A 58 -10.88 16.38 9.43
C GLY A 58 -11.51 15.27 8.59
N GLY A 59 -10.78 14.64 7.66
CA GLY A 59 -11.27 13.51 6.87
C GLY A 59 -11.21 12.17 7.62
N ASN A 60 -10.43 12.06 8.69
CA ASN A 60 -10.42 10.86 9.53
C ASN A 60 -11.67 10.84 10.43
N LEU A 61 -12.73 10.22 9.94
CA LEU A 61 -14.02 10.11 10.65
C LEU A 61 -14.06 9.00 11.71
N TYR A 62 -13.03 8.16 11.77
CA TYR A 62 -12.99 6.98 12.65
C TYR A 62 -11.63 6.88 13.38
N PRO A 63 -11.24 7.90 14.17
CA PRO A 63 -9.92 7.94 14.81
C PRO A 63 -9.67 6.76 15.76
N GLN A 64 -10.72 6.17 16.32
CA GLN A 64 -10.64 5.02 17.21
C GLN A 64 -10.12 3.73 16.54
N TYR A 65 -10.13 3.66 15.21
CA TYR A 65 -9.65 2.50 14.45
C TYR A 65 -8.29 2.73 13.78
N VAL A 66 -7.69 3.92 13.98
CA VAL A 66 -6.51 4.37 13.24
C VAL A 66 -5.36 4.60 14.20
N ALA A 67 -4.20 4.04 13.89
CA ALA A 67 -2.97 4.22 14.68
C ALA A 67 -2.31 5.58 14.42
N GLY A 68 -2.50 6.14 13.23
CA GLY A 68 -1.97 7.45 12.84
C GLY A 68 -2.68 8.02 11.62
N ALA A 69 -2.62 9.34 11.45
CA ALA A 69 -3.21 10.01 10.30
C ALA A 69 -2.20 11.00 9.67
N LEU A 70 -2.08 10.94 8.35
CA LEU A 70 -1.34 11.89 7.54
C LEU A 70 -2.32 12.79 6.81
N THR A 71 -2.16 14.11 6.96
CA THR A 71 -3.09 15.07 6.38
C THR A 71 -2.51 15.72 5.14
N ILE A 72 -3.32 15.80 4.10
CA ILE A 72 -3.04 16.57 2.89
C ILE A 72 -3.88 17.84 2.86
N SER A 73 -3.58 18.75 1.92
CA SER A 73 -4.30 20.02 1.77
C SER A 73 -5.82 19.82 1.67
N SER A 74 -6.58 20.63 2.36
CA SER A 74 -8.04 20.66 2.33
C SER A 74 -8.62 21.70 1.37
N ARG A 75 -7.77 22.36 0.55
CA ARG A 75 -8.19 23.46 -0.34
C ARG A 75 -9.06 23.02 -1.51
N GLU A 76 -9.11 21.74 -1.82
CA GLU A 76 -9.94 21.23 -2.92
C GLU A 76 -11.42 21.25 -2.54
N ASN A 77 -12.23 22.01 -3.29
CA ASN A 77 -13.68 22.04 -3.11
C ASN A 77 -14.30 20.78 -3.75
N LEU A 78 -14.89 19.92 -2.93
CA LEU A 78 -15.49 18.67 -3.39
C LEU A 78 -16.75 18.84 -4.24
N ARG A 79 -17.40 20.01 -4.17
CA ARG A 79 -18.65 20.27 -4.90
C ARG A 79 -18.42 20.81 -6.31
N ASP A 80 -17.39 21.64 -6.48
CA ASP A 80 -17.18 22.41 -7.71
C ASP A 80 -15.95 21.95 -8.50
N ARG A 81 -15.35 20.84 -8.11
CA ARG A 81 -14.17 20.33 -8.79
C ARG A 81 -14.51 19.61 -10.10
N ILE A 82 -13.82 19.97 -11.15
CA ILE A 82 -13.87 19.26 -12.45
C ILE A 82 -13.12 17.93 -12.34
N SER A 83 -12.08 17.87 -11.51
CA SER A 83 -11.19 16.70 -11.38
C SER A 83 -10.54 16.65 -10.00
N GLN A 84 -10.03 15.47 -9.63
CA GLN A 84 -9.34 15.23 -8.35
C GLN A 84 -7.82 15.47 -8.44
N PHE A 85 -7.36 16.34 -9.34
CA PHE A 85 -5.93 16.50 -9.63
C PHE A 85 -5.09 16.81 -8.39
N SER A 86 -5.43 17.83 -7.63
CA SER A 86 -4.60 18.27 -6.51
C SER A 86 -4.58 17.26 -5.37
N SER A 87 -5.70 16.64 -5.05
CA SER A 87 -5.77 15.61 -4.01
C SER A 87 -5.05 14.32 -4.44
N HIS A 88 -5.12 13.94 -5.72
CA HIS A 88 -4.38 12.79 -6.27
C HIS A 88 -2.87 13.00 -6.17
N ILE A 89 -2.38 14.14 -6.66
CA ILE A 89 -0.95 14.48 -6.60
C ILE A 89 -0.45 14.54 -5.15
N ALA A 90 -1.23 15.16 -4.26
CA ALA A 90 -0.87 15.25 -2.85
C ALA A 90 -0.83 13.87 -2.17
N MET A 91 -1.77 12.97 -2.50
CA MET A 91 -1.75 11.59 -2.00
C MET A 91 -0.57 10.81 -2.56
N GLN A 92 -0.29 10.93 -3.86
CA GLN A 92 0.87 10.27 -4.49
C GLN A 92 2.17 10.75 -3.85
N TYR A 93 2.37 12.05 -3.71
CA TYR A 93 3.53 12.61 -3.04
C TYR A 93 3.68 12.09 -1.60
N MET A 94 2.60 12.04 -0.85
CA MET A 94 2.63 11.51 0.52
C MET A 94 3.03 10.04 0.55
N MET A 95 2.56 9.23 -0.41
CA MET A 95 2.94 7.83 -0.51
C MET A 95 4.41 7.65 -0.88
N ASP A 96 4.94 8.50 -1.77
CA ASP A 96 6.36 8.49 -2.15
C ASP A 96 7.25 8.85 -0.94
N VAL A 97 6.84 9.82 -0.13
CA VAL A 97 7.54 10.17 1.13
C VAL A 97 7.50 9.01 2.12
N VAL A 98 6.34 8.39 2.34
CA VAL A 98 6.20 7.21 3.23
C VAL A 98 7.08 6.06 2.73
N PHE A 99 7.08 5.80 1.43
CA PHE A 99 7.95 4.79 0.83
C PHE A 99 9.44 5.10 1.05
N GLY A 100 9.85 6.35 0.83
CA GLY A 100 11.22 6.80 1.08
C GLY A 100 11.64 6.64 2.55
N CYS A 101 10.75 6.93 3.49
CA CYS A 101 10.99 6.71 4.92
C CYS A 101 11.18 5.23 5.24
N ILE A 102 10.28 4.36 4.76
CA ILE A 102 10.37 2.90 4.96
C ILE A 102 11.65 2.35 4.32
N TYR A 103 11.99 2.81 3.12
CA TYR A 103 13.22 2.42 2.43
C TYR A 103 14.47 2.75 3.24
N ASN A 104 14.51 3.95 3.84
CA ASN A 104 15.65 4.41 4.62
C ASN A 104 15.79 3.73 5.99
N MET A 105 14.72 3.16 6.55
CA MET A 105 14.79 2.43 7.83
C MET A 105 15.71 1.21 7.79
N ASP A 106 15.87 0.59 6.62
CA ASP A 106 16.77 -0.57 6.42
C ASP A 106 17.48 -0.44 5.05
N ARG A 107 18.15 0.69 4.86
CA ARG A 107 18.68 1.13 3.56
C ARG A 107 19.64 0.13 2.94
N GLU A 108 20.57 -0.40 3.72
CA GLU A 108 21.60 -1.31 3.19
C GLU A 108 20.95 -2.59 2.63
N LYS A 109 20.07 -3.20 3.38
CA LYS A 109 19.32 -4.39 2.99
C LYS A 109 18.39 -4.15 1.79
N ASN A 110 17.77 -2.98 1.75
CA ASN A 110 16.90 -2.60 0.63
C ASN A 110 17.70 -2.34 -0.65
N ILE A 111 18.91 -1.77 -0.56
CA ILE A 111 19.83 -1.60 -1.70
C ILE A 111 20.30 -2.97 -2.21
N GLU A 112 20.68 -3.88 -1.32
CA GLU A 112 21.11 -5.23 -1.71
C GLU A 112 19.99 -5.98 -2.45
N TYR A 113 18.76 -5.92 -1.92
CA TYR A 113 17.58 -6.46 -2.57
C TYR A 113 17.34 -5.90 -3.98
N LEU A 114 17.48 -4.57 -4.16
CA LEU A 114 17.34 -3.94 -5.47
C LEU A 114 18.44 -4.38 -6.45
N LYS A 115 19.68 -4.52 -5.98
CA LYS A 115 20.80 -5.03 -6.81
C LYS A 115 20.52 -6.47 -7.28
N GLU A 116 20.04 -7.33 -6.40
CA GLU A 116 19.64 -8.71 -6.75
C GLU A 116 18.48 -8.75 -7.76
N CYS A 117 17.47 -7.89 -7.58
CA CYS A 117 16.35 -7.79 -8.50
C CYS A 117 16.79 -7.33 -9.90
N ASN A 118 17.67 -6.34 -10.00
CA ASN A 118 18.18 -5.85 -11.26
C ASN A 118 19.08 -6.88 -11.97
N GLN A 119 19.90 -7.62 -11.25
CA GLN A 119 20.73 -8.70 -11.82
C GLN A 119 19.88 -9.86 -12.34
N ASN A 120 18.81 -10.20 -11.66
CA ASN A 120 17.89 -11.26 -12.09
C ASN A 120 16.93 -10.83 -13.20
N GLY A 121 16.57 -9.54 -13.26
CA GLY A 121 15.73 -8.97 -14.31
C GLY A 121 16.43 -8.87 -15.65
N CYS A 122 17.75 -8.60 -15.69
CA CYS A 122 18.54 -8.56 -16.93
C CYS A 122 18.68 -9.93 -17.62
N LYS A 123 18.43 -11.04 -16.92
CA LYS A 123 18.50 -12.38 -17.53
C LYS A 123 17.22 -12.83 -18.26
N GLN A 124 16.14 -12.05 -18.20
CA GLN A 124 14.86 -12.35 -18.87
C GLN A 124 14.42 -11.30 -19.90
N GLY A 125 15.25 -10.30 -20.20
CA GLY A 125 14.87 -9.10 -20.95
C GLY A 125 15.39 -8.98 -22.38
N ASP A 126 15.82 -10.04 -23.06
CA ASP A 126 16.32 -9.94 -24.44
C ASP A 126 15.26 -10.24 -25.54
N GLN A 127 13.97 -10.14 -25.23
CA GLN A 127 12.95 -10.09 -26.28
C GLN A 127 11.73 -9.26 -25.83
N SER A 128 11.54 -8.12 -26.46
CA SER A 128 10.42 -7.19 -26.49
C SER A 128 10.58 -5.91 -25.62
N GLY A 129 10.78 -4.79 -26.34
CA GLY A 129 10.78 -3.44 -25.77
C GLY A 129 9.42 -3.04 -25.23
N ASN A 130 9.47 -2.18 -24.22
CA ASN A 130 8.38 -1.54 -23.46
C ASN A 130 7.94 -2.29 -22.20
N HIS A 131 8.65 -2.06 -21.08
CA HIS A 131 8.03 -2.28 -19.78
C HIS A 131 8.56 -1.30 -18.73
N SER A 132 7.63 -0.58 -18.09
CA SER A 132 7.81 0.11 -16.82
C SER A 132 8.33 -0.87 -15.75
N PRO A 133 9.16 -0.45 -14.78
CA PRO A 133 9.69 -1.35 -13.76
C PRO A 133 8.55 -1.87 -12.88
N SER A 134 8.12 -3.09 -13.15
CA SER A 134 7.20 -3.81 -12.28
C SER A 134 7.94 -4.35 -11.07
N VAL A 135 7.38 -4.10 -9.88
CA VAL A 135 7.86 -4.61 -8.60
C VAL A 135 7.98 -6.14 -8.66
N CYS A 136 9.19 -6.65 -8.51
CA CYS A 136 9.46 -8.09 -8.55
C CYS A 136 8.95 -8.77 -7.27
N CYS A 137 7.82 -9.46 -7.35
CA CYS A 137 7.33 -10.33 -6.27
C CYS A 137 8.04 -11.67 -6.31
N LYS A 138 8.88 -11.96 -5.32
CA LYS A 138 9.38 -13.33 -5.09
C LYS A 138 8.22 -14.23 -4.62
N ARG A 139 7.90 -15.24 -5.38
CA ARG A 139 7.09 -16.38 -4.95
C ARG A 139 7.97 -17.28 -4.11
N ASP A 140 7.69 -17.45 -2.82
CA ASP A 140 8.38 -18.39 -1.94
C ASP A 140 8.20 -19.82 -2.50
N LYS A 141 9.30 -20.39 -2.98
CA LYS A 141 9.35 -21.83 -3.28
C LYS A 141 9.40 -22.57 -1.95
N GLN A 142 8.26 -23.03 -1.45
CA GLN A 142 8.22 -24.05 -0.42
C GLN A 142 8.83 -25.34 -0.98
N GLY A 143 9.94 -25.76 -0.37
CA GLY A 143 10.63 -26.97 -0.72
C GLY A 143 9.77 -28.20 -0.45
N HIS A 144 9.40 -28.89 -1.50
CA HIS A 144 8.93 -30.27 -1.41
C HIS A 144 10.14 -31.15 -1.11
N LYS A 145 10.29 -31.54 0.14
CA LYS A 145 11.14 -32.71 0.49
C LYS A 145 10.47 -33.96 -0.04
N LYS A 146 11.07 -34.56 -1.08
CA LYS A 146 10.82 -35.95 -1.41
C LYS A 146 11.26 -36.82 -0.22
N GLN A 147 10.36 -37.58 0.34
CA GLN A 147 10.67 -38.78 1.10
C GLN A 147 10.75 -39.92 0.12
N ASP A 148 11.96 -40.38 -0.14
CA ASP A 148 12.22 -41.74 -0.68
C ASP A 148 12.11 -42.72 0.49
N LYS A 149 11.15 -43.60 0.40
CA LYS A 149 11.23 -45.01 0.75
C LYS A 149 9.98 -45.72 0.26
#